data_096491449f20868679bf23c1aeaf8d1c
#
_entry.id   096491449f20868679bf23c1aeaf8d1c
#
_cell.length_a   1.000
_cell.length_b   1.000
_cell.length_c   1.000
_cell.angle_alpha   90.00
_cell.angle_beta   90.00
_cell.angle_gamma   90.00
#
_symmetry.space_group_name_H-M   'P 1'
#
loop_
_entity.id
_entity.type
_entity.pdbx_description
1 polymer ?
#
loop_
_entity_poly.entity_id
_entity_poly.type
_entity_poly.pdbx_seq_one_letter_code
_entity_poly.pdbx_strand_id
1 'polypeptide(L)'
;MTNTLAAVAVPPSPETVRWLDTPEALDAWLDRLAPDVPLALDTEFERVSTFYPIPGLVQLGAGEALWLAEPEVVAGSEAFREMLADPNRPKLLYAMSEDLELFRHWLNVHPAGVLDLQLGAAMAGAGFSVGYARLVETLFGETLDKSATRSDWLARPLTPEQQRYAIEDIRFLAPLYHWVREKLQARDLEQALREESRRFAEEGAENEDPQEHYLKLRGGWTLTPQQQKVLQALVAWREGECRRLDRPRNRVLNDGLLIAIAERQPASAAELKDVQGVPGGFVRRYGETVLALIGDGRQTDASDLELIPGPLTREQQTTYRKVKKYVKKIAEESDIPIEIIAPRKRLEKAVKEQTLANNPFFQGWRLALLEPVRADIEETLKQ
;
A
#
# COMPACT_ATOMS: atom_id res chain seq x y z
N MET A 1 33.24 10.85 -1.28
CA MET A 1 32.46 10.08 -2.25
C MET A 1 31.95 11.06 -3.27
N THR A 2 32.57 11.11 -4.42
CA THR A 2 32.26 12.06 -5.49
C THR A 2 30.92 11.70 -6.11
N ASN A 3 30.01 12.64 -6.04
CA ASN A 3 28.63 12.56 -6.47
C ASN A 3 28.55 12.39 -8.00
N THR A 4 28.25 11.19 -8.49
CA THR A 4 28.11 10.86 -9.92
C THR A 4 26.72 11.20 -10.48
N LEU A 5 25.98 12.08 -9.78
CA LEU A 5 24.64 12.52 -10.19
C LEU A 5 24.59 13.52 -11.36
N ALA A 6 25.73 13.76 -12.01
CA ALA A 6 25.88 14.77 -13.06
C ALA A 6 25.19 14.45 -14.41
N ALA A 7 24.48 13.32 -14.55
CA ALA A 7 23.96 12.88 -15.84
C ALA A 7 22.45 13.04 -16.04
N VAL A 8 21.67 13.33 -15.00
CA VAL A 8 20.23 13.53 -15.16
C VAL A 8 19.84 14.92 -14.65
N ALA A 9 19.52 15.80 -15.58
CA ALA A 9 19.08 17.15 -15.25
C ALA A 9 17.74 17.06 -14.49
N VAL A 10 17.74 17.59 -13.27
CA VAL A 10 16.48 17.87 -12.58
C VAL A 10 15.75 18.95 -13.37
N PRO A 11 14.49 18.75 -13.78
CA PRO A 11 13.73 19.80 -14.43
C PRO A 11 13.74 21.06 -13.56
N PRO A 12 13.90 22.27 -14.14
CA PRO A 12 13.79 23.49 -13.36
C PRO A 12 12.39 23.56 -12.74
N SER A 13 12.30 24.13 -11.53
CA SER A 13 10.99 24.47 -10.96
C SER A 13 10.29 25.45 -11.92
N PRO A 14 9.08 25.12 -12.41
CA PRO A 14 8.45 25.95 -13.43
C PRO A 14 8.03 27.30 -12.86
N GLU A 15 8.36 28.39 -13.57
CA GLU A 15 7.89 29.75 -13.22
C GLU A 15 6.35 29.82 -13.25
N THR A 16 5.72 29.06 -14.15
CA THR A 16 4.28 28.97 -14.30
C THR A 16 3.86 27.51 -14.37
N VAL A 17 2.95 27.10 -13.49
CA VAL A 17 2.38 25.77 -13.49
C VAL A 17 1.50 25.57 -14.73
N ARG A 18 1.66 24.45 -15.41
CA ARG A 18 0.90 24.08 -16.60
C ARG A 18 -0.22 23.13 -16.26
N TRP A 19 -1.35 23.30 -16.94
CA TRP A 19 -2.53 22.47 -16.79
C TRP A 19 -2.87 21.74 -18.09
N LEU A 20 -3.37 20.54 -17.94
CA LEU A 20 -4.12 19.84 -18.99
C LEU A 20 -5.59 20.07 -18.67
N ASP A 21 -6.21 20.96 -19.44
CA ASP A 21 -7.53 21.52 -19.10
C ASP A 21 -8.70 20.70 -19.68
N THR A 22 -8.43 19.76 -20.59
CA THR A 22 -9.47 18.91 -21.20
C THR A 22 -8.96 17.47 -21.38
N PRO A 23 -9.86 16.48 -21.42
CA PRO A 23 -9.51 15.07 -21.70
C PRO A 23 -8.74 14.94 -23.03
N GLU A 24 -9.14 15.66 -24.07
CA GLU A 24 -8.52 15.61 -25.39
C GLU A 24 -7.09 16.17 -25.38
N ALA A 25 -6.83 17.19 -24.55
CA ALA A 25 -5.48 17.73 -24.37
C ALA A 25 -4.57 16.72 -23.65
N LEU A 26 -5.11 15.99 -22.67
CA LEU A 26 -4.41 14.92 -21.97
C LEU A 26 -4.14 13.74 -22.92
N ASP A 27 -5.14 13.29 -23.67
CA ASP A 27 -5.00 12.21 -24.66
C ASP A 27 -3.92 12.57 -25.70
N ALA A 28 -4.02 13.77 -26.29
CA ALA A 28 -3.05 14.26 -27.28
C ALA A 28 -1.62 14.44 -26.72
N TRP A 29 -1.47 14.67 -25.42
CA TRP A 29 -0.16 14.70 -24.78
C TRP A 29 0.39 13.28 -24.60
N LEU A 30 -0.42 12.34 -24.12
CA LEU A 30 -0.04 10.93 -23.92
C LEU A 30 0.33 10.25 -25.24
N ASP A 31 -0.42 10.48 -26.31
CA ASP A 31 -0.20 9.90 -27.64
C ASP A 31 1.15 10.33 -28.28
N ARG A 32 1.65 11.50 -27.89
CA ARG A 32 2.95 12.00 -28.39
C ARG A 32 4.13 11.41 -27.66
N LEU A 33 3.92 10.76 -26.53
CA LEU A 33 5.00 10.19 -25.75
C LEU A 33 5.38 8.80 -26.32
N ALA A 34 6.67 8.55 -26.50
CA ALA A 34 7.13 7.22 -26.86
C ALA A 34 6.75 6.19 -25.77
N PRO A 35 6.40 4.94 -26.12
CA PRO A 35 5.90 3.94 -25.18
C PRO A 35 6.83 3.60 -24.02
N ASP A 36 8.13 3.80 -24.18
CA ASP A 36 9.18 3.52 -23.21
C ASP A 36 9.49 4.70 -22.27
N VAL A 37 8.90 5.89 -22.53
CA VAL A 37 9.07 7.05 -21.67
C VAL A 37 8.34 6.83 -20.35
N PRO A 38 9.06 6.82 -19.22
CA PRO A 38 8.43 6.69 -17.91
C PRO A 38 7.54 7.89 -17.58
N LEU A 39 6.38 7.62 -16.99
CA LEU A 39 5.45 8.65 -16.53
C LEU A 39 5.55 8.82 -15.02
N ALA A 40 5.89 10.02 -14.57
CA ALA A 40 5.78 10.42 -13.18
C ALA A 40 4.30 10.69 -12.86
N LEU A 41 3.81 10.09 -11.80
CA LEU A 41 2.43 10.23 -11.32
C LEU A 41 2.43 10.49 -9.82
N ASP A 42 1.53 11.36 -9.39
CA ASP A 42 1.16 11.56 -8.01
C ASP A 42 -0.29 12.00 -7.93
N THR A 43 -0.92 11.91 -6.76
CA THR A 43 -2.31 12.32 -6.56
C THR A 43 -2.50 13.03 -5.23
N GLU A 44 -3.38 14.03 -5.23
CA GLU A 44 -3.91 14.62 -4.02
C GLU A 44 -5.38 14.26 -3.85
N PHE A 45 -5.76 13.90 -2.64
CA PHE A 45 -7.13 13.45 -2.34
C PHE A 45 -7.53 13.78 -0.90
N GLU A 46 -8.83 13.73 -0.63
CA GLU A 46 -9.37 13.80 0.72
C GLU A 46 -9.93 12.43 1.14
N ARG A 47 -9.62 12.00 2.38
CA ARG A 47 -10.15 10.78 3.00
C ARG A 47 -10.41 10.98 4.50
N VAL A 48 -11.36 11.83 4.84
CA VAL A 48 -11.72 12.15 6.24
C VAL A 48 -13.09 11.59 6.61
N SER A 49 -14.08 11.81 5.77
CA SER A 49 -15.49 11.49 6.03
C SER A 49 -16.02 10.31 5.22
N THR A 50 -15.26 9.83 4.24
CA THR A 50 -15.61 8.78 3.27
C THR A 50 -14.82 7.50 3.51
N PHE A 51 -15.31 6.40 2.96
CA PHE A 51 -14.58 5.12 2.89
C PHE A 51 -13.54 5.17 1.78
N TYR A 52 -13.95 5.66 0.60
CA TYR A 52 -13.06 5.83 -0.54
C TYR A 52 -12.39 7.21 -0.53
N PRO A 53 -11.15 7.32 -0.99
CA PRO A 53 -10.53 8.62 -1.21
C PRO A 53 -11.28 9.40 -2.30
N ILE A 54 -11.48 10.70 -2.09
CA ILE A 54 -12.08 11.61 -3.06
C ILE A 54 -10.93 12.28 -3.82
N PRO A 55 -10.81 12.10 -5.15
CA PRO A 55 -9.73 12.70 -5.92
C PRO A 55 -9.80 14.23 -5.88
N GLY A 56 -8.68 14.88 -5.64
CA GLY A 56 -8.55 16.32 -5.59
C GLY A 56 -7.69 16.88 -6.74
N LEU A 57 -6.61 16.18 -7.10
CA LEU A 57 -5.69 16.62 -8.15
C LEU A 57 -4.91 15.43 -8.67
N VAL A 58 -4.49 15.45 -9.92
CA VAL A 58 -3.54 14.51 -10.50
C VAL A 58 -2.34 15.25 -11.07
N GLN A 59 -1.16 14.83 -10.69
CA GLN A 59 0.10 15.33 -11.20
C GLN A 59 0.66 14.34 -12.24
N LEU A 60 1.13 14.88 -13.37
CA LEU A 60 1.65 14.10 -14.49
C LEU A 60 2.98 14.68 -14.97
N GLY A 61 3.96 13.80 -15.21
CA GLY A 61 5.26 14.22 -15.71
C GLY A 61 5.85 13.23 -16.70
N ALA A 62 6.53 13.76 -17.73
CA ALA A 62 7.34 12.98 -18.66
C ALA A 62 8.54 13.81 -19.11
N GLY A 63 9.75 13.35 -18.79
CA GLY A 63 10.97 14.16 -18.99
C GLY A 63 10.89 15.49 -18.25
N GLU A 64 11.01 16.60 -18.99
CA GLU A 64 10.89 17.97 -18.43
C GLU A 64 9.45 18.51 -18.39
N ALA A 65 8.51 17.80 -19.00
CA ALA A 65 7.12 18.23 -19.04
C ALA A 65 6.42 17.83 -17.72
N LEU A 66 5.96 18.83 -16.97
CA LEU A 66 5.23 18.68 -15.72
C LEU A 66 3.87 19.35 -15.84
N TRP A 67 2.81 18.66 -15.44
CA TRP A 67 1.43 19.07 -15.62
C TRP A 67 0.59 18.77 -14.38
N LEU A 68 -0.40 19.60 -14.16
CA LEU A 68 -1.54 19.33 -13.30
C LEU A 68 -2.79 19.06 -14.13
N ALA A 69 -3.67 18.22 -13.62
CA ALA A 69 -4.96 17.94 -14.23
C ALA A 69 -6.05 17.80 -13.15
N GLU A 70 -7.20 18.41 -13.43
CA GLU A 70 -8.38 18.22 -12.59
C GLU A 70 -8.88 16.78 -12.69
N PRO A 71 -9.48 16.23 -11.62
CA PRO A 71 -10.00 14.86 -11.64
C PRO A 71 -10.95 14.56 -12.80
N GLU A 72 -11.80 15.52 -13.15
CA GLU A 72 -12.78 15.35 -14.25
C GLU A 72 -12.09 15.21 -15.61
N VAL A 73 -10.98 15.89 -15.83
CA VAL A 73 -10.15 15.77 -17.04
C VAL A 73 -9.58 14.37 -17.14
N VAL A 74 -9.01 13.88 -16.05
CA VAL A 74 -8.42 12.53 -16.00
C VAL A 74 -9.50 11.46 -16.13
N ALA A 75 -10.64 11.62 -15.47
CA ALA A 75 -11.77 10.69 -15.58
C ALA A 75 -12.37 10.64 -16.98
N GLY A 76 -12.29 11.72 -17.74
CA GLY A 76 -12.74 11.80 -19.14
C GLY A 76 -11.75 11.21 -20.15
N SER A 77 -10.48 11.01 -19.79
CA SER A 77 -9.42 10.53 -20.69
C SER A 77 -9.43 9.01 -20.81
N GLU A 78 -9.66 8.50 -22.02
CA GLU A 78 -9.54 7.07 -22.33
C GLU A 78 -8.06 6.66 -22.39
N ALA A 79 -7.23 7.48 -23.06
CA ALA A 79 -5.79 7.23 -23.19
C ALA A 79 -5.10 7.14 -21.81
N PHE A 80 -5.56 7.91 -20.82
CA PHE A 80 -5.02 7.80 -19.46
C PHE A 80 -5.37 6.44 -18.82
N ARG A 81 -6.61 5.96 -18.98
CA ARG A 81 -7.01 4.64 -18.46
C ARG A 81 -6.21 3.51 -19.11
N GLU A 82 -6.07 3.55 -20.43
CA GLU A 82 -5.28 2.57 -21.19
C GLU A 82 -3.81 2.60 -20.76
N MET A 83 -3.22 3.80 -20.68
CA MET A 83 -1.85 4.00 -20.20
C MET A 83 -1.66 3.45 -18.79
N LEU A 84 -2.62 3.72 -17.88
CA LEU A 84 -2.52 3.28 -16.49
C LEU A 84 -2.57 1.75 -16.37
N ALA A 85 -3.33 1.08 -17.23
CA ALA A 85 -3.46 -0.37 -17.30
C ALA A 85 -2.33 -1.07 -18.07
N ASP A 86 -1.53 -0.35 -18.85
CA ASP A 86 -0.46 -0.95 -19.67
C ASP A 86 0.73 -1.42 -18.82
N PRO A 87 1.01 -2.73 -18.73
CA PRO A 87 2.14 -3.25 -17.96
C PRO A 87 3.51 -2.88 -18.54
N ASN A 88 3.58 -2.51 -19.82
CA ASN A 88 4.85 -2.21 -20.51
C ASN A 88 5.26 -0.74 -20.33
N ARG A 89 4.33 0.15 -19.99
CA ARG A 89 4.63 1.55 -19.76
C ARG A 89 5.00 1.80 -18.29
N PRO A 90 6.24 2.23 -17.97
CA PRO A 90 6.63 2.50 -16.60
C PRO A 90 5.86 3.70 -16.02
N LYS A 91 5.24 3.53 -14.86
CA LYS A 91 4.66 4.60 -14.04
C LYS A 91 5.49 4.74 -12.78
N LEU A 92 6.01 5.92 -12.55
CA LEU A 92 6.87 6.27 -11.42
C LEU A 92 6.01 6.94 -10.34
N LEU A 93 5.94 6.33 -9.18
CA LEU A 93 5.26 6.87 -8.00
C LEU A 93 6.19 6.78 -6.80
N TYR A 94 5.88 7.49 -5.72
CA TYR A 94 6.61 7.44 -4.47
C TYR A 94 5.68 7.04 -3.32
N ALA A 95 5.91 5.88 -2.69
CA ALA A 95 5.01 5.31 -1.68
C ALA A 95 3.57 5.08 -2.18
N MET A 96 3.43 4.47 -3.33
CA MET A 96 2.29 4.42 -4.24
C MET A 96 0.97 3.82 -3.72
N SER A 97 0.90 3.33 -2.48
CA SER A 97 -0.23 2.51 -2.02
C SER A 97 -1.59 3.21 -2.07
N GLU A 98 -1.63 4.48 -1.67
CA GLU A 98 -2.87 5.26 -1.61
C GLU A 98 -3.30 5.73 -3.00
N ASP A 99 -2.34 6.09 -3.87
CA ASP A 99 -2.60 6.44 -5.27
C ASP A 99 -3.20 5.24 -6.04
N LEU A 100 -2.64 4.04 -5.85
CA LEU A 100 -3.16 2.84 -6.49
C LEU A 100 -4.57 2.51 -6.00
N GLU A 101 -4.86 2.68 -4.70
CA GLU A 101 -6.22 2.54 -4.15
C GLU A 101 -7.17 3.55 -4.80
N LEU A 102 -6.75 4.83 -4.90
CA LEU A 102 -7.53 5.89 -5.53
C LEU A 102 -7.87 5.52 -6.99
N PHE A 103 -6.88 5.18 -7.80
CA PHE A 103 -7.09 4.84 -9.20
C PHE A 103 -8.01 3.62 -9.39
N ARG A 104 -7.87 2.59 -8.57
CA ARG A 104 -8.74 1.40 -8.62
C ARG A 104 -10.20 1.77 -8.37
N HIS A 105 -10.47 2.57 -7.36
CA HIS A 105 -11.84 2.90 -6.97
C HIS A 105 -12.45 3.99 -7.82
N TRP A 106 -11.68 5.02 -8.12
CA TRP A 106 -12.17 6.18 -8.85
C TRP A 106 -12.31 5.93 -10.36
N LEU A 107 -11.28 5.35 -10.99
CA LEU A 107 -11.25 5.11 -12.43
C LEU A 107 -11.69 3.69 -12.82
N ASN A 108 -11.87 2.81 -11.85
CA ASN A 108 -12.10 1.37 -12.07
C ASN A 108 -11.00 0.73 -12.95
N VAL A 109 -9.75 1.10 -12.71
CA VAL A 109 -8.57 0.59 -13.43
C VAL A 109 -7.61 -0.03 -12.42
N HIS A 110 -7.07 -1.22 -12.75
CA HIS A 110 -5.96 -1.81 -12.03
C HIS A 110 -4.64 -1.30 -12.61
N PRO A 111 -3.91 -0.40 -11.92
CA PRO A 111 -2.65 0.12 -12.43
C PRO A 111 -1.62 -0.99 -12.60
N ALA A 112 -0.98 -1.03 -13.76
CA ALA A 112 0.08 -1.99 -14.09
C ALA A 112 1.35 -1.26 -14.53
N GLY A 113 2.51 -1.95 -14.56
CA GLY A 113 3.77 -1.31 -14.90
C GLY A 113 4.23 -0.24 -13.91
N VAL A 114 3.67 -0.23 -12.69
CA VAL A 114 4.02 0.72 -11.63
C VAL A 114 5.37 0.41 -11.00
N LEU A 115 6.12 1.45 -10.66
CA LEU A 115 7.40 1.38 -9.97
C LEU A 115 7.35 2.28 -8.73
N ASP A 116 7.44 1.70 -7.55
CA ASP A 116 7.53 2.44 -6.30
C ASP A 116 8.98 2.90 -6.06
N LEU A 117 9.22 4.19 -6.20
CA LEU A 117 10.57 4.74 -6.05
C LEU A 117 11.03 4.83 -4.59
N GLN A 118 10.13 4.79 -3.61
CA GLN A 118 10.53 4.64 -2.20
C GLN A 118 11.13 3.24 -1.96
N LEU A 119 10.49 2.22 -2.53
CA LEU A 119 10.99 0.85 -2.51
C LEU A 119 12.32 0.74 -3.29
N GLY A 120 12.36 1.33 -4.49
CA GLY A 120 13.58 1.38 -5.31
C GLY A 120 14.74 2.07 -4.61
N ALA A 121 14.50 3.19 -3.95
CA ALA A 121 15.51 3.91 -3.19
C ALA A 121 16.04 3.09 -2.00
N ALA A 122 15.15 2.37 -1.31
CA ALA A 122 15.56 1.46 -0.24
C ALA A 122 16.45 0.33 -0.77
N MET A 123 16.11 -0.27 -1.90
CA MET A 123 16.92 -1.29 -2.57
C MET A 123 18.24 -0.75 -3.11
N ALA A 124 18.30 0.55 -3.43
CA ALA A 124 19.50 1.26 -3.88
C ALA A 124 20.44 1.72 -2.72
N GLY A 125 20.08 1.40 -1.47
CA GLY A 125 20.90 1.74 -0.29
C GLY A 125 20.57 3.07 0.37
N ALA A 126 19.47 3.75 0.01
CA ALA A 126 19.06 5.00 0.66
C ALA A 126 18.47 4.81 2.08
N GLY A 127 18.20 3.57 2.48
CA GLY A 127 17.55 3.22 3.74
C GLY A 127 16.05 2.93 3.60
N PHE A 128 15.48 2.31 4.63
CA PHE A 128 14.07 1.89 4.61
C PHE A 128 13.11 3.06 4.86
N SER A 129 12.09 3.16 4.01
CA SER A 129 10.96 4.11 4.17
C SER A 129 11.39 5.58 4.35
N VAL A 130 12.41 6.01 3.61
CA VAL A 130 12.83 7.41 3.60
C VAL A 130 11.75 8.25 2.94
N GLY A 131 11.36 9.38 3.56
CA GLY A 131 10.38 10.30 2.98
C GLY A 131 10.94 11.03 1.75
N TYR A 132 10.06 11.30 0.76
CA TYR A 132 10.40 11.92 -0.52
C TYR A 132 11.28 13.18 -0.39
N ALA A 133 10.81 14.19 0.35
CA ALA A 133 11.54 15.43 0.52
C ALA A 133 12.94 15.25 1.14
N ARG A 134 13.10 14.30 2.09
CA ARG A 134 14.41 14.01 2.66
C ARG A 134 15.34 13.35 1.65
N LEU A 135 14.79 12.46 0.81
CA LEU A 135 15.56 11.81 -0.23
C LEU A 135 16.01 12.81 -1.29
N VAL A 136 15.12 13.71 -1.72
CA VAL A 136 15.41 14.80 -2.65
C VAL A 136 16.51 15.71 -2.08
N GLU A 137 16.40 16.12 -0.83
CA GLU A 137 17.43 16.93 -0.17
C GLU A 137 18.79 16.21 -0.13
N THR A 138 18.77 14.92 0.19
CA THR A 138 20.01 14.12 0.30
C THR A 138 20.69 13.91 -1.06
N LEU A 139 19.93 13.66 -2.12
CA LEU A 139 20.46 13.30 -3.44
C LEU A 139 20.70 14.49 -4.35
N PHE A 140 19.84 15.51 -4.28
CA PHE A 140 19.83 16.63 -5.22
C PHE A 140 20.18 17.97 -4.54
N GLY A 141 20.21 18.03 -3.20
CA GLY A 141 20.53 19.26 -2.46
C GLY A 141 19.36 20.28 -2.43
N GLU A 142 18.16 19.86 -2.86
CA GLU A 142 16.97 20.71 -2.93
C GLU A 142 16.08 20.50 -1.71
N THR A 143 15.65 21.59 -1.08
CA THR A 143 14.73 21.56 0.06
C THR A 143 13.30 21.81 -0.42
N LEU A 144 12.42 20.82 -0.26
CA LEU A 144 11.02 20.93 -0.65
C LEU A 144 10.17 21.55 0.47
N ASP A 145 9.29 22.47 0.09
CA ASP A 145 8.30 23.04 1.01
C ASP A 145 7.19 22.01 1.30
N LYS A 146 6.87 21.82 2.58
CA LYS A 146 5.83 20.89 3.06
C LYS A 146 4.59 21.60 3.57
N SER A 147 4.47 22.90 3.38
CA SER A 147 3.40 23.71 3.96
C SER A 147 2.01 23.31 3.45
N ALA A 148 1.91 22.80 2.21
CA ALA A 148 0.65 22.43 1.58
C ALA A 148 0.23 20.96 1.79
N THR A 149 1.03 20.09 2.44
CA THR A 149 0.75 18.64 2.64
C THR A 149 -0.64 18.35 3.25
N ARG A 150 -1.17 19.23 4.08
CA ARG A 150 -2.47 19.07 4.74
C ARG A 150 -3.47 20.12 4.29
N SER A 151 -3.40 20.51 3.04
CA SER A 151 -4.31 21.47 2.43
C SER A 151 -5.67 20.84 2.10
N ASP A 152 -6.68 21.67 1.94
CA ASP A 152 -7.95 21.26 1.37
C ASP A 152 -7.77 21.14 -0.16
N TRP A 153 -7.60 19.93 -0.65
CA TRP A 153 -7.38 19.61 -2.05
C TRP A 153 -8.67 19.58 -2.89
N LEU A 154 -9.84 19.69 -2.25
CA LEU A 154 -11.13 19.80 -2.94
C LEU A 154 -11.55 21.25 -3.16
N ALA A 155 -10.95 22.18 -2.43
CA ALA A 155 -11.24 23.62 -2.62
C ALA A 155 -10.76 24.13 -3.97
N ARG A 156 -11.53 25.03 -4.58
CA ARG A 156 -11.19 25.69 -5.85
C ARG A 156 -11.38 27.20 -5.76
N PRO A 157 -10.49 27.97 -6.40
CA PRO A 157 -9.29 27.54 -7.12
C PRO A 157 -8.19 27.08 -6.15
N LEU A 158 -7.28 26.19 -6.60
CA LEU A 158 -6.08 25.87 -5.85
C LEU A 158 -5.16 27.10 -5.73
N THR A 159 -4.58 27.28 -4.54
CA THR A 159 -3.62 28.38 -4.33
C THR A 159 -2.32 28.16 -5.12
N PRO A 160 -1.58 29.22 -5.43
CA PRO A 160 -0.26 29.08 -6.07
C PRO A 160 0.71 28.19 -5.25
N GLU A 161 0.61 28.18 -3.94
CA GLU A 161 1.40 27.33 -3.04
C GLU A 161 1.05 25.85 -3.22
N GLN A 162 -0.25 25.51 -3.29
CA GLN A 162 -0.71 24.13 -3.55
C GLN A 162 -0.24 23.66 -4.93
N GLN A 163 -0.38 24.49 -5.96
CA GLN A 163 0.05 24.13 -7.31
C GLN A 163 1.57 23.88 -7.40
N ARG A 164 2.38 24.73 -6.74
CA ARG A 164 3.84 24.51 -6.67
C ARG A 164 4.18 23.23 -5.91
N TYR A 165 3.56 23.02 -4.76
CA TYR A 165 3.74 21.82 -3.97
C TYR A 165 3.48 20.56 -4.82
N ALA A 166 2.34 20.50 -5.50
CA ALA A 166 1.95 19.35 -6.31
C ALA A 166 2.93 19.08 -7.48
N ILE A 167 3.49 20.12 -8.10
CA ILE A 167 4.51 19.96 -9.14
C ILE A 167 5.84 19.46 -8.55
N GLU A 168 6.23 19.92 -7.36
CA GLU A 168 7.44 19.46 -6.71
C GLU A 168 7.39 17.96 -6.34
N ASP A 169 6.21 17.41 -6.04
CA ASP A 169 6.06 16.00 -5.71
C ASP A 169 6.33 15.05 -6.90
N ILE A 170 6.23 15.53 -8.14
CA ILE A 170 6.57 14.75 -9.33
C ILE A 170 7.90 15.18 -10.00
N ARG A 171 8.41 16.37 -9.71
CA ARG A 171 9.57 16.96 -10.40
C ARG A 171 10.82 16.08 -10.32
N PHE A 172 11.03 15.40 -9.21
CA PHE A 172 12.21 14.58 -8.99
C PHE A 172 11.99 13.09 -9.26
N LEU A 173 10.79 12.65 -9.65
CA LEU A 173 10.54 11.21 -9.85
C LEU A 173 11.37 10.64 -11.02
N ALA A 174 11.47 11.34 -12.15
CA ALA A 174 12.30 10.88 -13.26
C ALA A 174 13.80 10.88 -12.91
N PRO A 175 14.40 11.96 -12.37
CA PRO A 175 15.78 11.93 -11.85
C PRO A 175 16.04 10.85 -10.82
N LEU A 176 15.11 10.65 -9.88
CA LEU A 176 15.20 9.61 -8.85
C LEU A 176 15.17 8.21 -9.47
N TYR A 177 14.30 7.97 -10.45
CA TYR A 177 14.24 6.72 -11.18
C TYR A 177 15.58 6.40 -11.87
N HIS A 178 16.21 7.38 -12.50
CA HIS A 178 17.53 7.18 -13.14
C HIS A 178 18.58 6.81 -12.11
N TRP A 179 18.62 7.52 -10.97
CA TRP A 179 19.54 7.18 -9.89
C TRP A 179 19.30 5.77 -9.33
N VAL A 180 18.03 5.40 -9.05
CA VAL A 180 17.66 4.06 -8.59
C VAL A 180 18.10 3.01 -9.61
N ARG A 181 17.78 3.23 -10.89
CA ARG A 181 18.09 2.32 -11.97
C ARG A 181 19.59 2.07 -12.12
N GLU A 182 20.41 3.13 -12.10
CA GLU A 182 21.87 3.03 -12.14
C GLU A 182 22.40 2.16 -10.98
N LYS A 183 21.93 2.40 -9.76
CA LYS A 183 22.33 1.64 -8.57
C LYS A 183 21.91 0.17 -8.65
N LEU A 184 20.70 -0.10 -9.13
CA LEU A 184 20.17 -1.45 -9.21
C LEU A 184 20.78 -2.23 -10.39
N GLN A 185 21.05 -1.59 -11.53
CA GLN A 185 21.75 -2.23 -12.67
C GLN A 185 23.16 -2.69 -12.29
N ALA A 186 23.90 -1.88 -11.55
CA ALA A 186 25.24 -2.24 -11.06
C ALA A 186 25.24 -3.48 -10.12
N ARG A 187 24.06 -3.96 -9.70
CA ARG A 187 23.86 -5.05 -8.74
C ARG A 187 22.93 -6.15 -9.26
N ASP A 188 22.56 -6.12 -10.54
CA ASP A 188 21.58 -7.02 -11.18
C ASP A 188 20.22 -7.08 -10.47
N LEU A 189 19.77 -5.95 -9.89
CA LEU A 189 18.52 -5.83 -9.10
C LEU A 189 17.42 -5.02 -9.79
N GLU A 190 17.59 -4.59 -11.06
CA GLU A 190 16.56 -3.81 -11.76
C GLU A 190 15.24 -4.60 -11.90
N GLN A 191 15.33 -5.88 -12.22
CA GLN A 191 14.18 -6.75 -12.31
C GLN A 191 13.51 -6.95 -10.94
N ALA A 192 14.28 -6.96 -9.86
CA ALA A 192 13.78 -7.08 -8.51
C ALA A 192 12.85 -5.92 -8.11
N LEU A 193 13.16 -4.69 -8.53
CA LEU A 193 12.27 -3.54 -8.30
C LEU A 193 10.92 -3.72 -9.01
N ARG A 194 10.91 -4.22 -10.24
CA ARG A 194 9.67 -4.49 -10.99
C ARG A 194 8.83 -5.58 -10.32
N GLU A 195 9.47 -6.66 -9.88
CA GLU A 195 8.80 -7.75 -9.16
C GLU A 195 8.19 -7.27 -7.84
N GLU A 196 8.95 -6.49 -7.05
CA GLU A 196 8.47 -5.99 -5.77
C GLU A 196 7.35 -4.96 -5.92
N SER A 197 7.48 -4.03 -6.86
CA SER A 197 6.43 -3.03 -7.12
C SER A 197 5.14 -3.70 -7.60
N ARG A 198 5.23 -4.67 -8.52
CA ARG A 198 4.07 -5.45 -8.97
C ARG A 198 3.43 -6.21 -7.81
N ARG A 199 4.23 -6.96 -7.04
CA ARG A 199 3.73 -7.71 -5.89
C ARG A 199 3.04 -6.80 -4.86
N PHE A 200 3.62 -5.63 -4.59
CA PHE A 200 3.06 -4.67 -3.65
C PHE A 200 1.70 -4.13 -4.14
N ALA A 201 1.57 -3.87 -5.45
CA ALA A 201 0.32 -3.44 -6.07
C ALA A 201 -0.76 -4.55 -6.02
N GLU A 202 -0.38 -5.80 -6.29
CA GLU A 202 -1.25 -6.98 -6.22
C GLU A 202 -1.73 -7.24 -4.79
N GLU A 203 -0.82 -7.28 -3.81
CA GLU A 203 -1.15 -7.44 -2.39
C GLU A 203 -2.05 -6.29 -1.87
N GLY A 204 -1.86 -5.07 -2.38
CA GLY A 204 -2.73 -3.94 -2.08
C GLY A 204 -4.17 -4.17 -2.54
N ALA A 205 -4.36 -4.73 -3.74
CA ALA A 205 -5.66 -5.04 -4.29
C ALA A 205 -6.34 -6.23 -3.57
N GLU A 206 -5.61 -7.32 -3.29
CA GLU A 206 -6.09 -8.49 -2.55
C GLU A 206 -6.52 -8.12 -1.12
N ASN A 207 -5.79 -7.20 -0.49
CA ASN A 207 -6.10 -6.72 0.86
C ASN A 207 -7.46 -6.01 0.98
N GLU A 208 -8.16 -5.78 -0.12
CA GLU A 208 -9.50 -5.17 -0.15
C GLU A 208 -10.63 -6.20 -0.05
N ASP A 209 -10.33 -7.52 -0.05
CA ASP A 209 -11.37 -8.54 0.13
C ASP A 209 -12.05 -8.40 1.52
N PRO A 210 -13.38 -8.16 1.54
CA PRO A 210 -14.13 -8.09 2.78
C PRO A 210 -14.06 -9.36 3.62
N GLN A 211 -13.97 -10.53 2.98
CA GLN A 211 -13.97 -11.82 3.66
C GLN A 211 -12.65 -12.08 4.41
N GLU A 212 -11.55 -11.50 3.97
CA GLU A 212 -10.23 -11.67 4.59
C GLU A 212 -9.87 -10.54 5.57
N HIS A 213 -10.68 -9.46 5.58
CA HIS A 213 -10.35 -8.29 6.40
C HIS A 213 -10.29 -8.60 7.92
N TYR A 214 -11.01 -9.62 8.39
CA TYR A 214 -10.96 -10.05 9.80
C TYR A 214 -9.56 -10.48 10.24
N LEU A 215 -8.71 -10.99 9.35
CA LEU A 215 -7.32 -11.37 9.64
C LEU A 215 -6.45 -10.17 10.08
N LYS A 216 -6.89 -8.94 9.79
CA LYS A 216 -6.23 -7.70 10.21
C LYS A 216 -6.60 -7.26 11.63
N LEU A 217 -7.64 -7.82 12.21
CA LEU A 217 -8.15 -7.48 13.54
C LEU A 217 -7.33 -8.18 14.63
N ARG A 218 -6.18 -7.60 14.97
CA ARG A 218 -5.16 -8.21 15.84
C ARG A 218 -5.68 -8.76 17.17
N GLY A 219 -6.69 -8.14 17.78
CA GLY A 219 -7.30 -8.63 19.03
C GLY A 219 -8.07 -9.96 18.87
N GLY A 220 -8.48 -10.30 17.66
CA GLY A 220 -9.30 -11.48 17.37
C GLY A 220 -8.59 -12.84 17.56
N TRP A 221 -7.26 -12.87 17.67
CA TRP A 221 -6.52 -14.10 17.88
C TRP A 221 -6.86 -14.81 19.22
N THR A 222 -7.42 -14.10 20.19
CA THR A 222 -7.83 -14.68 21.48
C THR A 222 -9.16 -15.43 21.39
N LEU A 223 -9.90 -15.23 20.32
CA LEU A 223 -11.20 -15.86 20.10
C LEU A 223 -11.03 -17.33 19.67
N THR A 224 -11.96 -18.16 20.07
CA THR A 224 -12.05 -19.56 19.58
C THR A 224 -12.29 -19.59 18.06
N PRO A 225 -11.96 -20.68 17.34
CA PRO A 225 -12.23 -20.78 15.91
C PRO A 225 -13.68 -20.43 15.53
N GLN A 226 -14.65 -20.88 16.33
CA GLN A 226 -16.07 -20.59 16.08
C GLN A 226 -16.41 -19.10 16.29
N GLN A 227 -15.80 -18.45 17.29
CA GLN A 227 -15.96 -17.01 17.48
C GLN A 227 -15.27 -16.22 16.36
N GLN A 228 -14.14 -16.68 15.84
CA GLN A 228 -13.49 -16.07 14.68
C GLN A 228 -14.32 -16.22 13.42
N LYS A 229 -15.08 -17.34 13.27
CA LYS A 229 -16.04 -17.50 12.16
C LYS A 229 -17.17 -16.47 12.22
N VAL A 230 -17.72 -16.22 13.41
CA VAL A 230 -18.65 -15.11 13.65
C VAL A 230 -18.00 -13.76 13.36
N LEU A 231 -16.76 -13.54 13.81
CA LEU A 231 -16.02 -12.31 13.55
C LEU A 231 -15.83 -12.08 12.04
N GLN A 232 -15.48 -13.11 11.27
CA GLN A 232 -15.37 -13.05 9.81
C GLN A 232 -16.66 -12.52 9.18
N ALA A 233 -17.82 -13.10 9.52
CA ALA A 233 -19.11 -12.69 9.00
C ALA A 233 -19.45 -11.22 9.36
N LEU A 234 -19.21 -10.82 10.60
CA LEU A 234 -19.44 -9.46 11.07
C LEU A 234 -18.53 -8.43 10.38
N VAL A 235 -17.25 -8.78 10.20
CA VAL A 235 -16.28 -7.91 9.52
C VAL A 235 -16.62 -7.78 8.05
N ALA A 236 -16.91 -8.88 7.35
CA ALA A 236 -17.32 -8.85 5.95
C ALA A 236 -18.56 -7.99 5.71
N TRP A 237 -19.57 -8.12 6.59
CA TRP A 237 -20.74 -7.26 6.58
C TRP A 237 -20.39 -5.79 6.78
N ARG A 238 -19.58 -5.47 7.80
CA ARG A 238 -19.15 -4.08 8.04
C ARG A 238 -18.43 -3.49 6.83
N GLU A 239 -17.51 -4.25 6.23
CA GLU A 239 -16.78 -3.83 5.04
C GLU A 239 -17.75 -3.52 3.87
N GLY A 240 -18.76 -4.36 3.66
CA GLY A 240 -19.82 -4.10 2.68
C GLY A 240 -20.63 -2.85 3.01
N GLU A 241 -21.01 -2.66 4.27
CA GLU A 241 -21.81 -1.51 4.71
C GLU A 241 -21.01 -0.19 4.64
N CYS A 242 -19.71 -0.22 4.97
CA CYS A 242 -18.83 0.93 4.81
C CYS A 242 -18.73 1.38 3.34
N ARG A 243 -18.56 0.43 2.42
CA ARG A 243 -18.52 0.71 0.97
C ARG A 243 -19.86 1.22 0.45
N ARG A 244 -20.95 0.57 0.85
CA ARG A 244 -22.31 0.95 0.44
C ARG A 244 -22.70 2.36 0.87
N LEU A 245 -22.26 2.78 2.07
CA LEU A 245 -22.55 4.10 2.65
C LEU A 245 -21.48 5.13 2.36
N ASP A 246 -20.36 4.69 1.78
CA ASP A 246 -19.14 5.49 1.66
C ASP A 246 -18.74 6.15 2.98
N ARG A 247 -18.62 5.34 4.05
CA ARG A 247 -18.31 5.82 5.40
C ARG A 247 -17.12 5.08 6.01
N PRO A 248 -16.24 5.78 6.74
CA PRO A 248 -15.14 5.17 7.46
C PRO A 248 -15.60 4.06 8.41
N ARG A 249 -14.79 3.02 8.55
CA ARG A 249 -15.07 1.83 9.39
C ARG A 249 -15.53 2.19 10.81
N ASN A 250 -14.85 3.14 11.44
CA ASN A 250 -15.18 3.57 12.81
C ASN A 250 -16.55 4.29 12.92
N ARG A 251 -17.11 4.76 11.81
CA ARG A 251 -18.45 5.37 11.76
C ARG A 251 -19.56 4.34 11.64
N VAL A 252 -19.26 3.13 11.21
CA VAL A 252 -20.19 1.99 11.21
C VAL A 252 -20.05 1.21 12.52
N LEU A 253 -18.87 0.61 12.75
CA LEU A 253 -18.53 -0.05 14.01
C LEU A 253 -17.00 -0.25 14.09
N ASN A 254 -16.38 0.10 15.21
CA ASN A 254 -14.93 -0.08 15.37
C ASN A 254 -14.54 -1.55 15.59
N ASP A 255 -13.27 -1.87 15.38
CA ASP A 255 -12.74 -3.24 15.46
C ASP A 255 -12.91 -3.87 16.84
N GLY A 256 -12.70 -3.09 17.90
CA GLY A 256 -12.84 -3.58 19.27
C GLY A 256 -14.27 -4.05 19.60
N LEU A 257 -15.28 -3.34 19.08
CA LEU A 257 -16.69 -3.72 19.27
C LEU A 257 -17.05 -4.96 18.44
N LEU A 258 -16.52 -5.11 17.22
CA LEU A 258 -16.71 -6.34 16.44
C LEU A 258 -16.16 -7.57 17.19
N ILE A 259 -14.93 -7.45 17.73
CA ILE A 259 -14.31 -8.52 18.53
C ILE A 259 -15.17 -8.82 19.76
N ALA A 260 -15.61 -7.81 20.52
CA ALA A 260 -16.45 -7.99 21.72
C ALA A 260 -17.80 -8.64 21.40
N ILE A 261 -18.41 -8.29 20.27
CA ILE A 261 -19.67 -8.92 19.82
C ILE A 261 -19.43 -10.37 19.43
N ALA A 262 -18.34 -10.68 18.68
CA ALA A 262 -17.98 -12.02 18.30
C ALA A 262 -17.61 -12.90 19.51
N GLU A 263 -17.00 -12.33 20.54
CA GLU A 263 -16.69 -13.02 21.80
C GLU A 263 -17.95 -13.38 22.58
N ARG A 264 -18.86 -12.41 22.79
CA ARG A 264 -20.07 -12.57 23.58
C ARG A 264 -21.19 -13.28 22.86
N GLN A 265 -21.25 -13.15 21.53
CA GLN A 265 -22.26 -13.75 20.67
C GLN A 265 -23.71 -13.52 21.20
N PRO A 266 -24.18 -12.28 21.34
CA PRO A 266 -25.50 -11.99 21.86
C PRO A 266 -26.59 -12.68 21.03
N ALA A 267 -27.66 -13.15 21.67
CA ALA A 267 -28.78 -13.84 21.05
C ALA A 267 -30.03 -12.93 20.89
N SER A 268 -30.01 -11.76 21.49
CA SER A 268 -31.12 -10.79 21.46
C SER A 268 -30.60 -9.35 21.34
N ALA A 269 -31.49 -8.45 20.89
CA ALA A 269 -31.21 -7.02 20.83
C ALA A 269 -30.85 -6.42 22.21
N ALA A 270 -31.46 -6.95 23.29
CA ALA A 270 -31.13 -6.56 24.64
C ALA A 270 -29.69 -6.91 25.00
N GLU A 271 -29.28 -8.19 24.77
CA GLU A 271 -27.93 -8.64 25.01
C GLU A 271 -26.90 -7.90 24.13
N LEU A 272 -27.25 -7.61 22.86
CA LEU A 272 -26.39 -6.81 21.98
C LEU A 272 -26.18 -5.39 22.51
N LYS A 273 -27.20 -4.80 23.09
CA LYS A 273 -27.12 -3.49 23.73
C LYS A 273 -26.26 -3.50 25.01
N ASP A 274 -26.23 -4.65 25.70
CA ASP A 274 -25.42 -4.85 26.92
C ASP A 274 -23.94 -5.07 26.66
N VAL A 275 -23.54 -5.24 25.38
CA VAL A 275 -22.13 -5.23 25.00
C VAL A 275 -21.59 -3.82 25.20
N GLN A 276 -20.62 -3.67 26.12
CA GLN A 276 -20.09 -2.37 26.53
C GLN A 276 -19.57 -1.58 25.30
N GLY A 277 -20.08 -0.37 25.14
CA GLY A 277 -19.68 0.55 24.07
C GLY A 277 -20.52 0.44 22.78
N VAL A 278 -21.43 -0.54 22.66
CA VAL A 278 -22.32 -0.64 21.48
C VAL A 278 -23.38 0.47 21.56
N PRO A 279 -23.44 1.37 20.54
CA PRO A 279 -24.40 2.47 20.57
C PRO A 279 -25.85 1.98 20.39
N GLY A 280 -26.79 2.50 21.16
CA GLY A 280 -28.21 2.14 20.98
C GLY A 280 -28.79 2.44 19.61
N GLY A 281 -28.24 3.45 18.90
CA GLY A 281 -28.57 3.74 17.50
C GLY A 281 -28.12 2.64 16.54
N PHE A 282 -26.97 2.03 16.80
CA PHE A 282 -26.47 0.88 16.06
C PHE A 282 -27.40 -0.33 16.21
N VAL A 283 -27.80 -0.65 17.44
CA VAL A 283 -28.72 -1.77 17.70
C VAL A 283 -30.06 -1.58 16.99
N ARG A 284 -30.60 -0.35 17.01
CA ARG A 284 -31.89 -0.08 16.29
C ARG A 284 -31.74 -0.23 14.78
N ARG A 285 -30.58 0.11 14.21
CA ARG A 285 -30.37 0.11 12.76
C ARG A 285 -29.93 -1.24 12.22
N TYR A 286 -29.07 -1.94 12.95
CA TYR A 286 -28.36 -3.12 12.46
C TYR A 286 -28.55 -4.38 13.33
N GLY A 287 -29.31 -4.26 14.43
CA GLY A 287 -29.44 -5.35 15.42
C GLY A 287 -29.94 -6.66 14.82
N GLU A 288 -30.97 -6.61 13.99
CA GLU A 288 -31.50 -7.79 13.29
C GLU A 288 -30.43 -8.46 12.41
N THR A 289 -29.76 -7.66 11.57
CA THR A 289 -28.70 -8.17 10.67
C THR A 289 -27.54 -8.78 11.46
N VAL A 290 -27.07 -8.09 12.50
CA VAL A 290 -25.95 -8.55 13.35
C VAL A 290 -26.31 -9.85 14.07
N LEU A 291 -27.52 -9.97 14.61
CA LEU A 291 -27.99 -11.18 15.29
C LEU A 291 -28.14 -12.37 14.32
N ALA A 292 -28.63 -12.13 13.10
CA ALA A 292 -28.66 -13.16 12.06
C ALA A 292 -27.25 -13.67 11.71
N LEU A 293 -26.31 -12.75 11.47
CA LEU A 293 -24.89 -13.11 11.18
C LEU A 293 -24.25 -13.91 12.33
N ILE A 294 -24.55 -13.57 13.56
CA ILE A 294 -24.07 -14.34 14.73
C ILE A 294 -24.68 -15.74 14.71
N GLY A 295 -25.99 -15.86 14.45
CA GLY A 295 -26.71 -17.13 14.37
C GLY A 295 -26.13 -18.04 13.29
N ASP A 296 -25.93 -17.50 12.10
CA ASP A 296 -25.36 -18.22 10.96
C ASP A 296 -23.90 -18.63 11.22
N GLY A 297 -23.11 -17.71 11.75
CA GLY A 297 -21.71 -17.96 12.08
C GLY A 297 -21.53 -19.05 13.16
N ARG A 298 -22.47 -19.16 14.11
CA ARG A 298 -22.47 -20.26 15.11
C ARG A 298 -22.72 -21.64 14.52
N GLN A 299 -23.48 -21.70 13.43
CA GLN A 299 -23.89 -22.97 12.77
C GLN A 299 -22.93 -23.38 11.66
N THR A 300 -22.14 -22.44 11.14
CA THR A 300 -21.19 -22.68 10.06
C THR A 300 -19.93 -23.35 10.61
N ASP A 301 -19.48 -24.42 9.95
CA ASP A 301 -18.22 -25.08 10.30
C ASP A 301 -17.03 -24.11 10.18
N ALA A 302 -16.16 -24.14 11.18
CA ALA A 302 -14.97 -23.32 11.25
C ALA A 302 -13.67 -24.09 10.96
N SER A 303 -13.76 -25.37 10.54
CA SER A 303 -12.58 -26.22 10.30
C SER A 303 -11.64 -25.70 9.23
N ASP A 304 -12.19 -25.07 8.19
CA ASP A 304 -11.43 -24.52 7.05
C ASP A 304 -11.13 -23.00 7.20
N LEU A 305 -11.43 -22.42 8.38
CA LEU A 305 -11.19 -21.01 8.61
C LEU A 305 -9.68 -20.75 8.83
N GLU A 306 -9.12 -19.81 8.07
CA GLU A 306 -7.81 -19.27 8.40
C GLU A 306 -7.90 -18.47 9.71
N LEU A 307 -7.19 -18.92 10.75
CA LEU A 307 -7.25 -18.26 12.05
C LEU A 307 -6.37 -17.02 12.11
N ILE A 308 -6.86 -15.97 12.78
CA ILE A 308 -6.07 -14.78 13.08
C ILE A 308 -4.82 -15.21 13.86
N PRO A 309 -3.62 -14.94 13.33
CA PRO A 309 -2.41 -15.45 13.94
C PRO A 309 -2.11 -14.75 15.27
N GLY A 310 -2.02 -15.52 16.35
CA GLY A 310 -1.56 -15.03 17.65
C GLY A 310 -0.09 -14.59 17.65
N PRO A 311 0.39 -13.98 18.74
CA PRO A 311 1.80 -13.65 18.89
C PRO A 311 2.68 -14.91 18.91
N LEU A 312 3.96 -14.74 18.59
CA LEU A 312 4.92 -15.84 18.68
C LEU A 312 5.06 -16.32 20.14
N THR A 313 5.12 -17.63 20.35
CA THR A 313 5.48 -18.23 21.64
C THR A 313 6.94 -17.88 22.03
N ARG A 314 7.35 -18.18 23.25
CA ARG A 314 8.74 -17.94 23.69
C ARG A 314 9.76 -18.72 22.84
N GLU A 315 9.44 -19.95 22.48
CA GLU A 315 10.27 -20.79 21.61
C GLU A 315 10.34 -20.21 20.21
N GLN A 316 9.19 -19.90 19.62
CA GLN A 316 9.10 -19.24 18.32
C GLN A 316 9.82 -17.89 18.29
N GLN A 317 9.79 -17.10 19.36
CA GLN A 317 10.55 -15.86 19.45
C GLN A 317 12.06 -16.12 19.43
N THR A 318 12.52 -17.21 20.03
CA THR A 318 13.93 -17.59 19.99
C THR A 318 14.35 -18.00 18.59
N THR A 319 13.55 -18.85 17.94
CA THR A 319 13.73 -19.24 16.52
C THR A 319 13.73 -18.00 15.61
N TYR A 320 12.75 -17.11 15.77
CA TYR A 320 12.66 -15.85 15.01
C TYR A 320 13.93 -15.00 15.13
N ARG A 321 14.50 -14.86 16.35
CA ARG A 321 15.74 -14.09 16.54
C ARG A 321 16.92 -14.72 15.83
N LYS A 322 17.03 -16.06 15.84
CA LYS A 322 18.09 -16.79 15.13
C LYS A 322 17.95 -16.60 13.61
N VAL A 323 16.76 -16.85 13.05
CA VAL A 323 16.50 -16.66 11.62
C VAL A 323 16.75 -15.21 11.20
N LYS A 324 16.23 -14.25 11.98
CA LYS A 324 16.47 -12.82 11.71
C LYS A 324 17.96 -12.47 11.66
N LYS A 325 18.81 -13.12 12.47
CA LYS A 325 20.26 -12.86 12.48
C LYS A 325 20.91 -13.28 11.16
N TYR A 326 20.52 -14.42 10.57
CA TYR A 326 21.02 -14.84 9.25
C TYR A 326 20.62 -13.85 8.16
N VAL A 327 19.33 -13.48 8.13
CA VAL A 327 18.82 -12.50 7.14
C VAL A 327 19.46 -11.14 7.31
N LYS A 328 19.70 -10.70 8.55
CA LYS A 328 20.37 -9.42 8.85
C LYS A 328 21.79 -9.38 8.30
N LYS A 329 22.53 -10.49 8.38
CA LYS A 329 23.87 -10.58 7.78
C LYS A 329 23.80 -10.33 6.27
N ILE A 330 22.89 -10.96 5.57
CA ILE A 330 22.67 -10.75 4.14
C ILE A 330 22.24 -9.31 3.83
N ALA A 331 21.39 -8.72 4.67
CA ALA A 331 20.97 -7.33 4.53
C ALA A 331 22.16 -6.35 4.63
N GLU A 332 23.07 -6.58 5.57
CA GLU A 332 24.29 -5.78 5.74
C GLU A 332 25.27 -5.97 4.57
N GLU A 333 25.46 -7.20 4.10
CA GLU A 333 26.35 -7.53 2.95
C GLU A 333 25.81 -6.99 1.62
N SER A 334 24.49 -6.97 1.46
CA SER A 334 23.82 -6.51 0.24
C SER A 334 23.43 -5.04 0.26
N ASP A 335 23.62 -4.32 1.36
CA ASP A 335 23.14 -2.95 1.57
C ASP A 335 21.66 -2.76 1.17
N ILE A 336 20.83 -3.78 1.49
CA ILE A 336 19.37 -3.74 1.31
C ILE A 336 18.74 -3.87 2.69
N PRO A 337 17.81 -2.97 3.09
CA PRO A 337 17.14 -3.07 4.39
C PRO A 337 16.46 -4.43 4.59
N ILE A 338 16.60 -4.98 5.79
CA ILE A 338 16.01 -6.28 6.14
C ILE A 338 14.49 -6.30 5.94
N GLU A 339 13.84 -5.16 6.10
CA GLU A 339 12.40 -4.98 5.90
C GLU A 339 11.98 -5.20 4.44
N ILE A 340 12.88 -4.96 3.48
CA ILE A 340 12.67 -5.24 2.06
C ILE A 340 12.95 -6.72 1.75
N ILE A 341 14.05 -7.27 2.28
CA ILE A 341 14.43 -8.67 2.06
C ILE A 341 13.40 -9.60 2.71
N ALA A 342 13.11 -9.39 3.99
CA ALA A 342 12.27 -10.25 4.79
C ALA A 342 11.40 -9.46 5.77
N PRO A 343 10.26 -8.94 5.31
CA PRO A 343 9.30 -8.26 6.17
C PRO A 343 8.91 -9.13 7.37
N ARG A 344 8.77 -8.49 8.53
CA ARG A 344 8.52 -9.17 9.82
C ARG A 344 7.42 -10.23 9.74
N LYS A 345 6.27 -9.91 9.11
CA LYS A 345 5.15 -10.85 8.99
C LYS A 345 5.54 -12.14 8.26
N ARG A 346 6.39 -12.06 7.25
CA ARG A 346 6.84 -13.22 6.46
C ARG A 346 7.81 -14.08 7.24
N LEU A 347 8.72 -13.47 8.02
CA LEU A 347 9.57 -14.20 8.96
C LEU A 347 8.76 -14.86 10.06
N GLU A 348 7.78 -14.18 10.64
CA GLU A 348 6.88 -14.75 11.64
C GLU A 348 6.08 -15.94 11.09
N LYS A 349 5.62 -15.82 9.83
CA LYS A 349 4.93 -16.91 9.11
C LYS A 349 5.85 -18.13 8.96
N ALA A 350 7.07 -17.94 8.44
CA ALA A 350 8.05 -19.03 8.30
C ALA A 350 8.33 -19.75 9.62
N VAL A 351 8.44 -18.99 10.71
CA VAL A 351 8.69 -19.55 12.05
C VAL A 351 7.49 -20.34 12.57
N LYS A 352 6.26 -19.86 12.33
CA LYS A 352 5.04 -20.57 12.75
C LYS A 352 4.81 -21.86 11.95
N GLU A 353 5.05 -21.81 10.66
CA GLU A 353 4.89 -22.93 9.74
C GLU A 353 6.09 -23.89 9.74
N GLN A 354 7.19 -23.49 10.37
CA GLN A 354 8.46 -24.24 10.44
C GLN A 354 9.00 -24.63 9.05
N THR A 355 8.73 -23.80 8.03
CA THR A 355 9.11 -24.07 6.65
C THR A 355 9.33 -22.79 5.86
N LEU A 356 10.15 -22.88 4.81
CA LEU A 356 10.31 -21.87 3.78
C LEU A 356 9.48 -22.19 2.53
N ALA A 357 8.87 -23.39 2.48
CA ALA A 357 8.05 -23.79 1.33
C ALA A 357 6.88 -22.82 1.15
N ASN A 358 6.66 -22.39 -0.08
CA ASN A 358 5.61 -21.43 -0.45
C ASN A 358 5.66 -20.08 0.28
N ASN A 359 6.77 -19.78 0.98
CA ASN A 359 6.93 -18.47 1.61
C ASN A 359 7.44 -17.45 0.59
N PRO A 360 6.70 -16.36 0.31
CA PRO A 360 7.10 -15.36 -0.70
C PRO A 360 8.46 -14.70 -0.44
N PHE A 361 8.93 -14.72 0.81
CA PHE A 361 10.23 -14.18 1.16
C PHE A 361 11.41 -15.04 0.63
N PHE A 362 11.14 -16.27 0.17
CA PHE A 362 12.14 -17.18 -0.41
C PHE A 362 11.87 -17.46 -1.91
N GLN A 363 11.35 -16.47 -2.62
CA GLN A 363 11.02 -16.57 -4.05
C GLN A 363 11.59 -15.37 -4.82
N GLY A 364 11.56 -15.50 -6.16
CA GLY A 364 12.02 -14.45 -7.08
C GLY A 364 13.47 -14.04 -6.80
N TRP A 365 13.76 -12.76 -6.86
CA TRP A 365 15.09 -12.19 -6.66
C TRP A 365 15.71 -12.52 -5.29
N ARG A 366 14.89 -12.77 -4.28
CA ARG A 366 15.34 -13.11 -2.92
C ARG A 366 15.99 -14.49 -2.84
N LEU A 367 15.60 -15.40 -3.73
CA LEU A 367 16.11 -16.78 -3.70
C LEU A 367 17.64 -16.79 -3.83
N ALA A 368 18.16 -16.10 -4.85
CA ALA A 368 19.62 -16.02 -5.06
C ALA A 368 20.32 -15.28 -3.90
N LEU A 369 19.71 -14.23 -3.39
CA LEU A 369 20.26 -13.42 -2.30
C LEU A 369 20.35 -14.19 -0.97
N LEU A 370 19.37 -15.03 -0.66
CA LEU A 370 19.27 -15.77 0.61
C LEU A 370 19.83 -17.19 0.53
N GLU A 371 20.21 -17.68 -0.66
CA GLU A 371 20.76 -19.02 -0.86
C GLU A 371 21.95 -19.33 0.09
N PRO A 372 22.90 -18.40 0.35
CA PRO A 372 24.04 -18.67 1.23
C PRO A 372 23.63 -19.02 2.68
N VAL A 373 22.47 -18.61 3.13
CA VAL A 373 21.97 -18.81 4.52
C VAL A 373 20.74 -19.73 4.58
N ARG A 374 20.32 -20.27 3.43
CA ARG A 374 19.12 -21.09 3.32
C ARG A 374 19.13 -22.31 4.22
N ALA A 375 20.21 -23.10 4.14
CA ALA A 375 20.35 -24.32 4.92
C ALA A 375 20.30 -24.03 6.44
N ASP A 376 20.99 -22.99 6.90
CA ASP A 376 20.99 -22.57 8.30
C ASP A 376 19.59 -22.13 8.77
N ILE A 377 18.85 -21.45 7.91
CA ILE A 377 17.47 -21.04 8.22
C ILE A 377 16.56 -22.26 8.31
N GLU A 378 16.62 -23.17 7.32
CA GLU A 378 15.79 -24.38 7.30
C GLU A 378 16.07 -25.30 8.49
N GLU A 379 17.33 -25.45 8.90
CA GLU A 379 17.71 -26.20 10.10
C GLU A 379 17.16 -25.52 11.38
N THR A 380 17.29 -24.17 11.45
CA THR A 380 16.80 -23.41 12.60
C THR A 380 15.28 -23.46 12.73
N LEU A 381 14.54 -23.53 11.62
CA LEU A 381 13.08 -23.64 11.64
C LEU A 381 12.57 -24.99 12.11
N LYS A 382 13.37 -26.07 11.99
CA LYS A 382 13.03 -27.43 12.43
C LYS A 382 13.35 -27.71 13.89
N GLN A 383 14.11 -26.84 14.56
CA GLN A 383 14.47 -26.92 15.99
C GLN A 383 13.36 -26.32 16.85
#